data_976d20825bfffe699d2e37fd58c68ebe
#
_entry.id   976d20825bfffe699d2e37fd58c68ebe
#
_cell.length_a   1.000
_cell.length_b   1.000
_cell.length_c   1.000
_cell.angle_alpha   90.00
_cell.angle_beta   90.00
_cell.angle_gamma   90.00
#
_symmetry.space_group_name_H-M   'P 1'
#
loop_
_entity.id
_entity.type
_entity.pdbx_description
1 polymer ?
#
loop_
_entity_poly.entity_id
_entity_poly.type
_entity_poly.pdbx_seq_one_letter_code
_entity_poly.pdbx_strand_id
1 'polypeptide(L)'
;MKKLLSALLVLVMLLSLPGVGALAASDGLTWSLNKKGTLTISGKGEMPDYSGDTPPWEKYRDDIKAVVIEKGVTHIGAQCFQFCTNLKSVTIPSSVESIGDAAFYRCEKLSAVTLPDALTEIADQTFDHCTALKSIVIPDGVTRIGESAFNCCSVLKTVDIPASVEKICDSAFNACQKLETVYYGGTVSDWNKIEIERYNKRLTSAELVIADTETSAPAPSEKPVGGKLK
;
A
#
# COMPACT_ATOMS: atom_id res chain seq x y z
N MET A 1 2.00 35.88 -19.69
CA MET A 1 1.53 35.19 -20.90
C MET A 1 2.46 34.03 -21.37
N LYS A 2 3.80 34.20 -21.43
CA LYS A 2 4.72 33.12 -21.91
C LYS A 2 4.74 31.85 -21.04
N LYS A 3 4.54 31.91 -19.71
CA LYS A 3 4.53 30.75 -18.83
C LYS A 3 3.24 29.93 -18.90
N LEU A 4 2.10 30.55 -19.16
CA LEU A 4 0.81 29.87 -19.37
C LEU A 4 0.76 29.13 -20.72
N LEU A 5 1.40 29.71 -21.75
CA LEU A 5 1.50 29.02 -23.06
C LEU A 5 2.37 27.76 -22.99
N SER A 6 3.43 27.78 -22.18
CA SER A 6 4.33 26.62 -21.99
C SER A 6 3.63 25.44 -21.31
N ALA A 7 2.84 25.73 -20.25
CA ALA A 7 2.08 24.67 -19.54
C ALA A 7 0.96 24.09 -20.42
N LEU A 8 0.26 24.93 -21.18
CA LEU A 8 -0.78 24.49 -22.12
C LEU A 8 -0.18 23.70 -23.29
N LEU A 9 1.01 24.06 -23.78
CA LEU A 9 1.66 23.36 -24.89
C LEU A 9 2.18 21.97 -24.46
N VAL A 10 2.69 21.83 -23.24
CA VAL A 10 3.10 20.54 -22.67
C VAL A 10 1.87 19.64 -22.45
N LEU A 11 0.76 20.19 -21.95
CA LEU A 11 -0.50 19.46 -21.77
C LEU A 11 -1.08 18.99 -23.11
N VAL A 12 -1.05 19.83 -24.17
CA VAL A 12 -1.54 19.48 -25.51
C VAL A 12 -0.66 18.41 -26.18
N MET A 13 0.67 18.44 -25.97
CA MET A 13 1.56 17.40 -26.48
C MET A 13 1.40 16.06 -25.75
N LEU A 14 1.10 16.07 -24.44
CA LEU A 14 0.83 14.87 -23.67
C LEU A 14 -0.50 14.19 -24.04
N LEU A 15 -1.53 14.99 -24.37
CA LEU A 15 -2.85 14.48 -24.80
C LEU A 15 -2.86 13.81 -26.16
N SER A 16 -1.80 13.94 -26.97
CA SER A 16 -1.71 13.29 -28.29
C SER A 16 -1.12 11.88 -28.26
N LEU A 17 -0.60 11.43 -27.11
CA LEU A 17 -0.08 10.07 -26.96
C LEU A 17 -1.20 9.14 -26.44
N PRO A 18 -1.35 7.93 -27.03
CA PRO A 18 -2.32 6.98 -26.50
C PRO A 18 -1.96 6.59 -25.04
N GLY A 19 -2.92 6.71 -24.15
CA GLY A 19 -2.73 6.40 -22.71
C GLY A 19 -2.19 7.53 -21.86
N VAL A 20 -2.38 8.80 -22.26
CA VAL A 20 -2.07 9.98 -21.45
C VAL A 20 -3.32 10.81 -21.24
N GLY A 21 -3.55 11.27 -20.02
CA GLY A 21 -4.71 12.10 -19.68
C GLY A 21 -4.50 12.94 -18.43
N ALA A 22 -5.41 13.89 -18.22
CA ALA A 22 -5.55 14.60 -16.95
C ALA A 22 -6.56 13.86 -16.06
N LEU A 23 -6.37 13.91 -14.75
CA LEU A 23 -7.38 13.40 -13.82
C LEU A 23 -8.55 14.39 -13.75
N ALA A 24 -9.77 13.87 -13.90
CA ALA A 24 -10.97 14.67 -13.69
C ALA A 24 -11.04 15.08 -12.21
N ALA A 25 -11.36 16.34 -11.93
CA ALA A 25 -11.53 16.93 -10.60
C ALA A 25 -10.24 17.10 -9.75
N SER A 26 -9.04 16.91 -10.28
CA SER A 26 -7.81 17.27 -9.58
C SER A 26 -6.98 18.23 -10.41
N ASP A 27 -7.09 19.52 -10.09
CA ASP A 27 -6.22 20.56 -10.67
C ASP A 27 -4.76 20.22 -10.33
N GLY A 28 -4.01 19.73 -11.31
CA GLY A 28 -2.57 19.50 -11.18
C GLY A 28 -2.09 18.05 -11.22
N LEU A 29 -2.97 17.04 -11.29
CA LEU A 29 -2.57 15.66 -11.51
C LEU A 29 -2.75 15.23 -12.97
N THR A 30 -1.82 14.42 -13.44
CA THR A 30 -1.83 13.79 -14.77
C THR A 30 -1.50 12.31 -14.66
N TRP A 31 -1.90 11.54 -15.67
CA TRP A 31 -1.53 10.13 -15.76
C TRP A 31 -0.98 9.78 -17.14
N SER A 32 -0.16 8.75 -17.18
CA SER A 32 0.33 8.17 -18.42
C SER A 32 0.50 6.67 -18.29
N LEU A 33 0.18 5.94 -19.35
CA LEU A 33 0.40 4.49 -19.44
C LEU A 33 1.37 4.20 -20.59
N ASN A 34 2.50 3.57 -20.29
CA ASN A 34 3.48 3.21 -21.29
C ASN A 34 3.25 1.80 -21.86
N LYS A 35 3.94 1.46 -22.96
CA LYS A 35 3.82 0.16 -23.64
C LYS A 35 4.25 -1.05 -22.79
N LYS A 36 4.96 -0.83 -21.67
CA LYS A 36 5.36 -1.90 -20.74
C LYS A 36 4.27 -2.19 -19.70
N GLY A 37 3.19 -1.40 -19.70
CA GLY A 37 2.10 -1.49 -18.72
C GLY A 37 2.41 -0.77 -17.41
N THR A 38 3.29 0.24 -17.42
CA THR A 38 3.50 1.10 -16.25
C THR A 38 2.57 2.31 -16.36
N LEU A 39 1.63 2.41 -15.41
CA LEU A 39 0.80 3.58 -15.19
C LEU A 39 1.54 4.51 -14.21
N THR A 40 1.78 5.74 -14.62
CA THR A 40 2.42 6.78 -13.79
C THR A 40 1.41 7.87 -13.48
N ILE A 41 1.27 8.23 -12.21
CA ILE A 41 0.48 9.37 -11.73
C ILE A 41 1.47 10.45 -11.30
N SER A 42 1.35 11.63 -11.88
CA SER A 42 2.30 12.74 -11.69
C SER A 42 1.58 14.02 -11.30
N GLY A 43 2.27 14.92 -10.59
CA GLY A 43 1.74 16.24 -10.20
C GLY A 43 1.65 16.41 -8.69
N LYS A 44 0.73 17.28 -8.25
CA LYS A 44 0.54 17.59 -6.82
C LYS A 44 -0.95 17.59 -6.47
N GLY A 45 -1.27 17.04 -5.30
CA GLY A 45 -2.64 17.01 -4.77
C GLY A 45 -3.18 15.61 -4.57
N GLU A 46 -4.47 15.50 -4.45
CA GLU A 46 -5.19 14.28 -4.13
C GLU A 46 -5.72 13.61 -5.41
N MET A 47 -5.60 12.28 -5.48
CA MET A 47 -6.33 11.53 -6.49
C MET A 47 -7.80 11.45 -6.08
N PRO A 48 -8.75 11.64 -7.02
CA PRO A 48 -10.17 11.55 -6.71
C PRO A 48 -10.59 10.12 -6.32
N ASP A 49 -11.64 10.02 -5.51
CA ASP A 49 -12.36 8.78 -5.26
C ASP A 49 -13.24 8.42 -6.45
N TYR A 50 -13.27 7.13 -6.79
CA TYR A 50 -14.07 6.62 -7.89
C TYR A 50 -15.23 5.72 -7.41
N SER A 51 -15.78 5.99 -6.23
CA SER A 51 -16.88 5.24 -5.61
C SER A 51 -18.25 5.38 -6.32
N GLY A 52 -18.29 5.66 -7.54
CA GLY A 52 -19.51 5.81 -8.39
C GLY A 52 -19.17 6.16 -9.81
N ASP A 53 -17.90 6.47 -10.04
CA ASP A 53 -17.33 6.78 -11.33
C ASP A 53 -16.24 5.77 -11.70
N THR A 54 -15.68 5.90 -12.89
CA THR A 54 -14.55 5.07 -13.33
C THR A 54 -13.28 5.90 -13.51
N PRO A 55 -12.12 5.39 -13.08
CA PRO A 55 -10.87 6.09 -13.32
C PRO A 55 -10.58 6.17 -14.84
N PRO A 56 -9.90 7.23 -15.30
CA PRO A 56 -9.66 7.44 -16.73
C PRO A 56 -8.82 6.35 -17.40
N TRP A 57 -8.16 5.50 -16.63
CA TRP A 57 -7.43 4.31 -17.11
C TRP A 57 -8.25 3.02 -17.07
N GLU A 58 -9.54 3.07 -16.75
CA GLU A 58 -10.45 1.91 -16.63
C GLU A 58 -10.31 0.91 -17.78
N LYS A 59 -10.37 1.40 -19.01
CA LYS A 59 -10.26 0.56 -20.21
C LYS A 59 -8.90 -0.11 -20.42
N TYR A 60 -7.91 0.26 -19.62
CA TYR A 60 -6.54 -0.28 -19.67
C TYR A 60 -6.20 -1.17 -18.46
N ARG A 61 -7.17 -1.50 -17.60
CA ARG A 61 -6.92 -2.28 -16.36
C ARG A 61 -6.10 -3.53 -16.61
N ASP A 62 -6.41 -4.26 -17.67
CA ASP A 62 -5.72 -5.50 -18.01
C ASP A 62 -4.29 -5.29 -18.50
N ASP A 63 -3.95 -4.09 -18.97
CA ASP A 63 -2.62 -3.73 -19.43
C ASP A 63 -1.73 -3.22 -18.28
N ILE A 64 -2.31 -2.80 -17.15
CA ILE A 64 -1.57 -2.23 -16.02
C ILE A 64 -0.84 -3.34 -15.27
N LYS A 65 0.49 -3.29 -15.30
CA LYS A 65 1.39 -4.25 -14.63
C LYS A 65 2.19 -3.63 -13.50
N ALA A 66 2.36 -2.32 -13.52
CA ALA A 66 3.00 -1.54 -12.48
C ALA A 66 2.32 -0.18 -12.34
N VAL A 67 2.25 0.34 -11.13
CA VAL A 67 1.81 1.71 -10.84
C VAL A 67 2.96 2.45 -10.18
N VAL A 68 3.21 3.67 -10.63
CA VAL A 68 4.15 4.61 -10.02
C VAL A 68 3.40 5.88 -9.65
N ILE A 69 3.28 6.12 -8.36
CA ILE A 69 2.77 7.40 -7.83
C ILE A 69 3.98 8.29 -7.58
N GLU A 70 4.02 9.47 -8.19
CA GLU A 70 5.13 10.39 -8.02
C GLU A 70 4.98 11.29 -6.79
N LYS A 71 6.12 11.82 -6.32
CA LYS A 71 6.15 12.73 -5.17
C LYS A 71 5.29 13.98 -5.44
N GLY A 72 4.45 14.31 -4.46
CA GLY A 72 3.50 15.43 -4.54
C GLY A 72 2.05 14.96 -4.54
N VAL A 73 1.78 13.70 -4.86
CA VAL A 73 0.48 13.07 -4.60
C VAL A 73 0.35 12.84 -3.10
N THR A 74 -0.77 13.25 -2.50
CA THR A 74 -1.01 13.19 -1.05
C THR A 74 -2.08 12.18 -0.67
N HIS A 75 -2.95 11.80 -1.61
CA HIS A 75 -4.01 10.80 -1.42
C HIS A 75 -4.12 9.88 -2.64
N ILE A 76 -4.31 8.60 -2.38
CA ILE A 76 -4.71 7.62 -3.38
C ILE A 76 -6.20 7.37 -3.20
N GLY A 77 -7.02 7.81 -4.15
CA GLY A 77 -8.47 7.76 -4.05
C GLY A 77 -9.06 6.35 -3.97
N ALA A 78 -10.26 6.24 -3.43
CA ALA A 78 -11.00 4.99 -3.36
C ALA A 78 -11.19 4.38 -4.75
N GLN A 79 -11.06 3.05 -4.84
CA GLN A 79 -11.27 2.24 -6.05
C GLN A 79 -10.38 2.59 -7.26
N CYS A 80 -9.32 3.41 -7.08
CA CYS A 80 -8.45 3.89 -8.17
C CYS A 80 -7.86 2.76 -9.02
N PHE A 81 -7.43 1.68 -8.40
CA PHE A 81 -6.76 0.55 -9.05
C PHE A 81 -7.50 -0.76 -8.86
N GLN A 82 -8.77 -0.70 -8.45
CA GLN A 82 -9.58 -1.91 -8.30
C GLN A 82 -9.63 -2.72 -9.60
N PHE A 83 -9.59 -4.04 -9.49
CA PHE A 83 -9.58 -4.98 -10.63
C PHE A 83 -8.37 -4.84 -11.58
N CYS A 84 -7.29 -4.17 -11.21
CA CYS A 84 -6.03 -4.24 -11.93
C CYS A 84 -5.37 -5.62 -11.68
N THR A 85 -5.99 -6.69 -12.19
CA THR A 85 -5.62 -8.09 -11.87
C THR A 85 -4.20 -8.45 -12.33
N ASN A 86 -3.62 -7.69 -13.27
CA ASN A 86 -2.26 -7.88 -13.75
C ASN A 86 -1.22 -7.00 -13.03
N LEU A 87 -1.64 -6.14 -12.08
CA LEU A 87 -0.76 -5.28 -11.30
C LEU A 87 0.15 -6.12 -10.39
N LYS A 88 1.46 -6.02 -10.60
CA LYS A 88 2.48 -6.77 -9.86
C LYS A 88 3.17 -5.96 -8.77
N SER A 89 3.29 -4.66 -9.00
CA SER A 89 3.99 -3.73 -8.10
C SER A 89 3.38 -2.35 -8.13
N VAL A 90 3.42 -1.69 -6.99
CA VAL A 90 3.08 -0.27 -6.84
C VAL A 90 4.20 0.43 -6.08
N THR A 91 4.58 1.62 -6.56
CA THR A 91 5.49 2.53 -5.86
C THR A 91 4.66 3.67 -5.30
N ILE A 92 4.62 3.80 -3.97
CA ILE A 92 3.88 4.82 -3.24
C ILE A 92 4.92 5.74 -2.56
N PRO A 93 4.95 7.04 -2.86
CA PRO A 93 5.90 7.96 -2.25
C PRO A 93 5.49 8.31 -0.81
N SER A 94 6.46 8.76 -0.02
CA SER A 94 6.24 9.21 1.36
C SER A 94 5.36 10.47 1.50
N SER A 95 5.00 11.11 0.39
CA SER A 95 4.04 12.23 0.39
C SER A 95 2.58 11.77 0.50
N VAL A 96 2.28 10.48 0.32
CA VAL A 96 0.92 9.95 0.46
C VAL A 96 0.59 9.78 1.93
N GLU A 97 -0.48 10.43 2.36
CA GLU A 97 -0.97 10.49 3.75
C GLU A 97 -2.20 9.59 3.96
N SER A 98 -2.89 9.21 2.88
CA SER A 98 -4.07 8.33 2.95
C SER A 98 -4.27 7.52 1.67
N ILE A 99 -4.90 6.34 1.83
CA ILE A 99 -5.28 5.44 0.75
C ILE A 99 -6.75 5.08 0.99
N GLY A 100 -7.60 5.35 0.00
CA GLY A 100 -9.04 5.16 0.10
C GLY A 100 -9.50 3.70 0.00
N ASP A 101 -10.79 3.50 0.26
CA ASP A 101 -11.44 2.20 0.27
C ASP A 101 -11.27 1.46 -1.07
N ALA A 102 -11.02 0.17 -1.00
CA ALA A 102 -10.88 -0.70 -2.16
C ALA A 102 -9.85 -0.21 -3.21
N ALA A 103 -8.89 0.67 -2.83
CA ALA A 103 -7.95 1.26 -3.79
C ALA A 103 -7.21 0.21 -4.63
N PHE A 104 -6.87 -0.94 -4.04
CA PHE A 104 -6.20 -2.07 -4.70
C PHE A 104 -7.04 -3.36 -4.64
N TYR A 105 -8.36 -3.23 -4.52
CA TYR A 105 -9.27 -4.37 -4.50
C TYR A 105 -9.07 -5.26 -5.73
N ARG A 106 -8.89 -6.58 -5.53
CA ARG A 106 -8.60 -7.57 -6.59
C ARG A 106 -7.37 -7.27 -7.46
N CYS A 107 -6.34 -6.66 -6.90
CA CYS A 107 -5.03 -6.66 -7.52
C CYS A 107 -4.35 -8.02 -7.31
N GLU A 108 -4.85 -9.05 -7.99
CA GLU A 108 -4.56 -10.46 -7.72
C GLU A 108 -3.08 -10.85 -7.87
N LYS A 109 -2.30 -10.08 -8.68
CA LYS A 109 -0.86 -10.32 -8.88
C LYS A 109 0.04 -9.38 -8.06
N LEU A 110 -0.54 -8.51 -7.22
CA LEU A 110 0.25 -7.64 -6.35
C LEU A 110 0.92 -8.47 -5.26
N SER A 111 2.23 -8.63 -5.37
CA SER A 111 2.98 -9.58 -4.51
C SER A 111 3.69 -8.92 -3.33
N ALA A 112 3.89 -7.63 -3.38
CA ALA A 112 4.47 -6.81 -2.30
C ALA A 112 4.04 -5.35 -2.47
N VAL A 113 3.92 -4.64 -1.38
CA VAL A 113 3.70 -3.19 -1.32
C VAL A 113 4.43 -2.65 -0.08
N THR A 114 5.06 -1.47 -0.25
CA THR A 114 5.57 -0.68 0.87
C THR A 114 4.59 0.45 1.11
N LEU A 115 4.05 0.51 2.31
CA LEU A 115 3.11 1.55 2.74
C LEU A 115 3.89 2.77 3.24
N PRO A 116 3.42 4.00 2.98
CA PRO A 116 4.05 5.21 3.51
C PRO A 116 3.79 5.37 5.01
N ASP A 117 4.78 5.92 5.73
CA ASP A 117 4.76 6.06 7.20
C ASP A 117 3.70 7.07 7.70
N ALA A 118 3.18 7.92 6.80
CA ALA A 118 2.17 8.93 7.15
C ALA A 118 0.74 8.37 7.27
N LEU A 119 0.51 7.08 6.96
CA LEU A 119 -0.82 6.48 7.07
C LEU A 119 -1.26 6.37 8.53
N THR A 120 -2.51 6.74 8.79
CA THR A 120 -3.17 6.60 10.10
C THR A 120 -4.16 5.45 10.17
N GLU A 121 -4.55 4.91 9.01
CA GLU A 121 -5.38 3.72 8.89
C GLU A 121 -5.07 2.93 7.62
N ILE A 122 -5.45 1.68 7.61
CA ILE A 122 -5.65 0.89 6.40
C ILE A 122 -7.15 0.88 6.15
N ALA A 123 -7.61 1.54 5.09
CA ALA A 123 -9.03 1.72 4.79
C ALA A 123 -9.72 0.38 4.41
N ASP A 124 -11.05 0.41 4.36
CA ASP A 124 -11.84 -0.79 4.11
C ASP A 124 -11.53 -1.39 2.72
N GLN A 125 -11.38 -2.71 2.65
CA GLN A 125 -11.14 -3.47 1.42
C GLN A 125 -9.89 -3.07 0.62
N THR A 126 -8.99 -2.25 1.17
CA THR A 126 -7.84 -1.68 0.42
C THR A 126 -7.06 -2.73 -0.37
N PHE A 127 -6.77 -3.90 0.23
CA PHE A 127 -6.05 -5.01 -0.40
C PHE A 127 -6.88 -6.30 -0.45
N ASP A 128 -8.20 -6.19 -0.40
CA ASP A 128 -9.06 -7.37 -0.48
C ASP A 128 -8.85 -8.11 -1.80
N HIS A 129 -8.72 -9.44 -1.77
CA HIS A 129 -8.36 -10.29 -2.91
C HIS A 129 -6.99 -9.97 -3.56
N CYS A 130 -6.03 -9.41 -2.84
CA CYS A 130 -4.62 -9.38 -3.27
C CYS A 130 -3.99 -10.77 -3.06
N THR A 131 -4.42 -11.76 -3.85
CA THR A 131 -4.12 -13.18 -3.62
C THR A 131 -2.64 -13.55 -3.75
N ALA A 132 -1.81 -12.70 -4.35
CA ALA A 132 -0.36 -12.88 -4.45
C ALA A 132 0.44 -12.17 -3.35
N LEU A 133 -0.19 -11.36 -2.49
CA LEU A 133 0.48 -10.61 -1.43
C LEU A 133 1.05 -11.56 -0.38
N LYS A 134 2.38 -11.52 -0.18
CA LYS A 134 3.09 -12.49 0.66
C LYS A 134 3.32 -12.05 2.09
N SER A 135 3.54 -10.76 2.28
CA SER A 135 3.77 -10.12 3.57
C SER A 135 3.33 -8.67 3.51
N ILE A 136 3.04 -8.11 4.66
CA ILE A 136 2.75 -6.68 4.82
C ILE A 136 3.32 -6.17 6.13
N VAL A 137 3.90 -4.97 6.08
CA VAL A 137 4.31 -4.19 7.24
C VAL A 137 3.33 -3.03 7.35
N ILE A 138 2.62 -2.96 8.47
CA ILE A 138 1.70 -1.85 8.78
C ILE A 138 2.53 -0.73 9.43
N PRO A 139 2.43 0.52 8.93
CA PRO A 139 3.18 1.65 9.48
C PRO A 139 2.83 1.99 10.93
N ASP A 140 3.81 2.52 11.67
CA ASP A 140 3.69 2.85 13.10
C ASP A 140 2.60 3.89 13.44
N GLY A 141 2.13 4.68 12.46
CA GLY A 141 1.04 5.65 12.65
C GLY A 141 -0.36 5.04 12.58
N VAL A 142 -0.49 3.80 12.13
CA VAL A 142 -1.79 3.17 11.88
C VAL A 142 -2.45 2.75 13.19
N THR A 143 -3.68 3.24 13.41
CA THR A 143 -4.51 2.91 14.58
C THR A 143 -5.66 1.96 14.25
N ARG A 144 -6.07 1.88 12.98
CA ARG A 144 -7.20 1.07 12.52
C ARG A 144 -6.84 0.25 11.28
N ILE A 145 -7.19 -1.02 11.28
CA ILE A 145 -7.20 -1.89 10.09
C ILE A 145 -8.66 -2.13 9.72
N GLY A 146 -9.05 -1.65 8.55
CA GLY A 146 -10.43 -1.57 8.08
C GLY A 146 -11.10 -2.91 7.79
N GLU A 147 -12.41 -2.85 7.53
CA GLU A 147 -13.21 -4.02 7.17
C GLU A 147 -12.67 -4.68 5.89
N SER A 148 -12.47 -6.00 5.94
CA SER A 148 -11.97 -6.77 4.80
C SER A 148 -10.65 -6.24 4.19
N ALA A 149 -9.86 -5.44 4.89
CA ALA A 149 -8.67 -4.77 4.34
C ALA A 149 -7.68 -5.73 3.66
N PHE A 150 -7.50 -6.94 4.18
CA PHE A 150 -6.66 -8.02 3.63
C PHE A 150 -7.45 -9.31 3.44
N ASN A 151 -8.78 -9.23 3.34
CA ASN A 151 -9.60 -10.43 3.12
C ASN A 151 -9.14 -11.15 1.85
N CYS A 152 -9.16 -12.47 1.85
CA CYS A 152 -8.74 -13.30 0.71
C CYS A 152 -7.29 -13.08 0.23
N CYS A 153 -6.39 -12.49 1.04
CA CYS A 153 -4.95 -12.52 0.78
C CYS A 153 -4.41 -13.94 1.04
N SER A 154 -4.75 -14.89 0.17
CA SER A 154 -4.66 -16.33 0.42
C SER A 154 -3.24 -16.86 0.60
N VAL A 155 -2.21 -16.13 0.13
CA VAL A 155 -0.79 -16.50 0.31
C VAL A 155 -0.06 -15.60 1.30
N LEU A 156 -0.74 -14.69 1.98
CA LEU A 156 -0.17 -13.84 3.03
C LEU A 156 0.33 -14.72 4.17
N LYS A 157 1.63 -14.68 4.44
CA LYS A 157 2.30 -15.51 5.46
C LYS A 157 2.59 -14.76 6.74
N THR A 158 2.99 -13.50 6.61
CA THR A 158 3.38 -12.68 7.74
C THR A 158 2.74 -11.31 7.66
N VAL A 159 2.38 -10.79 8.82
CA VAL A 159 1.96 -9.40 8.99
C VAL A 159 2.69 -8.78 10.17
N ASP A 160 3.25 -7.59 9.97
CA ASP A 160 3.87 -6.81 11.03
C ASP A 160 2.86 -5.74 11.45
N ILE A 161 2.38 -5.81 12.70
CA ILE A 161 1.38 -4.92 13.29
C ILE A 161 2.06 -4.06 14.35
N PRO A 162 2.05 -2.73 14.21
CA PRO A 162 2.66 -1.83 15.18
C PRO A 162 1.85 -1.73 16.47
N ALA A 163 2.50 -1.28 17.55
CA ALA A 163 1.84 -1.07 18.84
C ALA A 163 0.73 0.00 18.82
N SER A 164 0.68 0.83 17.79
CA SER A 164 -0.33 1.88 17.61
C SER A 164 -1.72 1.35 17.23
N VAL A 165 -1.83 0.11 16.73
CA VAL A 165 -3.11 -0.45 16.30
C VAL A 165 -4.01 -0.69 17.50
N GLU A 166 -5.18 -0.05 17.48
CA GLU A 166 -6.22 -0.14 18.50
C GLU A 166 -7.39 -1.02 18.05
N LYS A 167 -7.65 -1.06 16.71
CA LYS A 167 -8.80 -1.77 16.16
C LYS A 167 -8.47 -2.52 14.86
N ILE A 168 -8.96 -3.77 14.80
CA ILE A 168 -8.96 -4.63 13.60
C ILE A 168 -10.41 -5.00 13.30
N CYS A 169 -10.96 -4.45 12.22
CA CYS A 169 -12.37 -4.55 11.88
C CYS A 169 -12.79 -5.92 11.35
N ASP A 170 -14.09 -6.11 11.15
CA ASP A 170 -14.68 -7.35 10.65
C ASP A 170 -13.95 -7.88 9.40
N SER A 171 -13.62 -9.15 9.40
CA SER A 171 -13.02 -9.83 8.23
C SER A 171 -11.68 -9.26 7.72
N ALA A 172 -11.01 -8.39 8.45
CA ALA A 172 -9.78 -7.72 7.98
C ALA A 172 -8.74 -8.73 7.46
N PHE A 173 -8.60 -9.90 8.08
CA PHE A 173 -7.71 -11.00 7.67
C PHE A 173 -8.47 -12.30 7.40
N ASN A 174 -9.76 -12.20 7.04
CA ASN A 174 -10.53 -13.40 6.70
C ASN A 174 -9.94 -14.07 5.45
N ALA A 175 -10.02 -15.39 5.39
CA ALA A 175 -9.49 -16.20 4.29
C ALA A 175 -7.99 -15.98 3.94
N CYS A 176 -7.18 -15.41 4.85
CA CYS A 176 -5.72 -15.43 4.78
C CYS A 176 -5.20 -16.84 5.11
N GLN A 177 -5.40 -17.80 4.20
CA GLN A 177 -5.24 -19.22 4.47
C GLN A 177 -3.83 -19.62 4.89
N LYS A 178 -2.81 -18.87 4.47
CA LYS A 178 -1.40 -19.13 4.74
C LYS A 178 -0.79 -18.21 5.79
N LEU A 179 -1.62 -17.48 6.57
CA LEU A 179 -1.10 -16.63 7.63
C LEU A 179 -0.55 -17.50 8.75
N GLU A 180 0.76 -17.47 8.90
CA GLU A 180 1.55 -18.27 9.83
C GLU A 180 1.99 -17.45 11.04
N THR A 181 2.44 -16.21 10.82
CA THR A 181 3.07 -15.39 11.88
C THR A 181 2.55 -13.96 11.87
N VAL A 182 2.25 -13.46 13.05
CA VAL A 182 1.96 -12.05 13.34
C VAL A 182 3.09 -11.50 14.18
N TYR A 183 3.85 -10.56 13.65
CA TYR A 183 4.81 -9.78 14.42
C TYR A 183 4.10 -8.58 15.01
N TYR A 184 4.21 -8.38 16.32
CA TYR A 184 3.57 -7.26 17.00
C TYR A 184 4.59 -6.37 17.71
N GLY A 185 4.53 -5.08 17.45
CA GLY A 185 5.49 -4.09 17.95
C GLY A 185 5.29 -3.64 19.40
N GLY A 186 4.24 -4.13 20.10
CA GLY A 186 3.95 -3.84 21.49
C GLY A 186 4.17 -5.04 22.40
N THR A 187 3.57 -5.00 23.61
CA THR A 187 3.59 -6.11 24.57
C THR A 187 2.40 -7.04 24.39
N VAL A 188 2.44 -8.25 25.01
CA VAL A 188 1.27 -9.14 25.09
C VAL A 188 0.08 -8.45 25.74
N SER A 189 0.33 -7.61 26.76
CA SER A 189 -0.74 -6.84 27.41
C SER A 189 -1.41 -5.86 26.46
N ASP A 190 -0.64 -5.25 25.56
CA ASP A 190 -1.17 -4.29 24.58
C ASP A 190 -1.92 -5.02 23.45
N TRP A 191 -1.39 -6.16 22.98
CA TRP A 191 -2.09 -7.01 22.03
C TRP A 191 -3.50 -7.38 22.51
N ASN A 192 -3.62 -7.75 23.79
CA ASN A 192 -4.91 -8.14 24.40
C ASN A 192 -5.91 -6.99 24.56
N LYS A 193 -5.49 -5.75 24.34
CA LYS A 193 -6.37 -4.56 24.37
C LYS A 193 -6.91 -4.21 22.98
N ILE A 194 -6.31 -4.75 21.91
CA ILE A 194 -6.77 -4.49 20.55
C ILE A 194 -8.19 -5.01 20.40
N GLU A 195 -9.10 -4.16 19.92
CA GLU A 195 -10.44 -4.59 19.52
C GLU A 195 -10.35 -5.38 18.22
N ILE A 196 -10.42 -6.71 18.28
CA ILE A 196 -10.42 -7.58 17.11
C ILE A 196 -11.85 -8.04 16.86
N GLU A 197 -12.48 -7.53 15.79
CA GLU A 197 -13.84 -7.87 15.41
C GLU A 197 -13.95 -9.26 14.76
N ARG A 198 -15.15 -9.63 14.31
CA ARG A 198 -15.49 -10.99 13.83
C ARG A 198 -14.71 -11.39 12.58
N TYR A 199 -14.67 -12.70 12.34
CA TYR A 199 -14.09 -13.33 11.14
C TYR A 199 -12.57 -13.16 10.98
N ASN A 200 -11.85 -12.78 12.05
CA ASN A 200 -10.40 -12.66 12.07
C ASN A 200 -9.68 -13.90 12.63
N LYS A 201 -10.32 -15.09 12.56
CA LYS A 201 -9.77 -16.32 13.13
C LYS A 201 -8.37 -16.66 12.60
N ARG A 202 -8.06 -16.34 11.33
CA ARG A 202 -6.75 -16.61 10.76
C ARG A 202 -5.66 -15.80 11.46
N LEU A 203 -5.91 -14.52 11.74
CA LEU A 203 -5.00 -13.66 12.49
C LEU A 203 -4.81 -14.17 13.92
N THR A 204 -5.91 -14.44 14.66
CA THR A 204 -5.86 -14.83 16.08
C THR A 204 -5.36 -16.26 16.31
N SER A 205 -5.25 -17.07 15.26
CA SER A 205 -4.70 -18.43 15.33
C SER A 205 -3.28 -18.55 14.79
N ALA A 206 -2.70 -17.47 14.24
CA ALA A 206 -1.33 -17.43 13.80
C ALA A 206 -0.37 -17.35 15.02
N GLU A 207 0.88 -17.70 14.81
CA GLU A 207 1.93 -17.50 15.81
C GLU A 207 2.11 -16.01 16.09
N LEU A 208 1.94 -15.58 17.34
CA LEU A 208 2.18 -14.20 17.75
C LEU A 208 3.62 -14.07 18.25
N VAL A 209 4.41 -13.26 17.54
CA VAL A 209 5.78 -12.90 17.89
C VAL A 209 5.80 -11.46 18.39
N ILE A 210 6.16 -11.27 19.65
CA ILE A 210 6.30 -9.95 20.28
C ILE A 210 7.75 -9.50 20.10
N ALA A 211 7.96 -8.26 19.69
CA ALA A 211 9.30 -7.67 19.70
C ALA A 211 9.78 -7.56 21.15
N ASP A 212 10.71 -8.43 21.56
CA ASP A 212 11.32 -8.38 22.89
C ASP A 212 11.99 -7.02 23.06
N THR A 213 11.52 -6.22 24.00
CA THR A 213 12.15 -4.94 24.38
C THR A 213 13.46 -5.15 25.16
N GLU A 214 13.96 -6.39 25.29
CA GLU A 214 15.15 -6.74 26.11
C GLU A 214 16.28 -7.45 25.35
N THR A 215 16.36 -7.37 24.03
CA THR A 215 17.62 -7.77 23.36
C THR A 215 18.27 -6.54 22.74
N SER A 216 19.17 -5.92 23.54
CA SER A 216 20.17 -4.99 23.03
C SER A 216 20.82 -5.57 21.78
N ALA A 217 20.92 -4.74 20.73
CA ALA A 217 21.63 -5.08 19.50
C ALA A 217 22.97 -5.76 19.82
N PRO A 218 23.33 -6.83 19.11
CA PRO A 218 24.67 -7.38 19.26
C PRO A 218 25.70 -6.27 18.91
N ALA A 219 26.60 -6.00 19.84
CA ALA A 219 27.68 -5.05 19.63
C ALA A 219 28.40 -5.38 18.32
N PRO A 220 28.84 -4.39 17.54
CA PRO A 220 29.59 -4.64 16.31
C PRO A 220 30.87 -5.42 16.70
N SER A 221 31.02 -6.61 16.12
CA SER A 221 32.18 -7.46 16.31
C SER A 221 33.45 -6.67 16.00
N GLU A 222 34.32 -6.51 17.00
CA GLU A 222 35.61 -5.91 16.82
C GLU A 222 36.38 -6.64 15.71
N LYS A 223 36.90 -5.88 14.77
CA LYS A 223 37.83 -6.38 13.75
C LYS A 223 39.09 -6.92 14.46
N PRO A 224 39.59 -8.09 14.09
CA PRO A 224 40.86 -8.58 14.64
C PRO A 224 41.98 -7.64 14.23
N VAL A 225 42.66 -7.09 15.25
CA VAL A 225 43.88 -6.31 15.09
C VAL A 225 44.97 -7.26 14.63
N GLY A 226 45.46 -7.07 13.41
CA GLY A 226 46.55 -7.84 12.82
C GLY A 226 47.86 -7.59 13.59
N GLY A 227 48.24 -8.54 14.41
CA GLY A 227 49.59 -8.62 14.98
C GLY A 227 50.58 -9.19 13.97
N LYS A 228 51.49 -8.38 13.46
CA LYS A 228 52.71 -8.86 12.81
C LYS A 228 53.62 -9.47 13.89
N LEU A 229 53.96 -10.74 13.72
CA LEU A 229 55.09 -11.35 14.38
C LEU A 229 56.24 -11.54 13.37
N LYS A 230 57.41 -11.25 13.87
CA LYS A 230 58.72 -11.29 13.22
C LYS A 230 59.06 -12.65 12.58
#